data_73bfde7990b3c45ef65db27514254cf1
#
_entry.id   73bfde7990b3c45ef65db27514254cf1
#
_cell.length_a   1.000
_cell.length_b   1.000
_cell.length_c   1.000
_cell.angle_alpha   90.00
_cell.angle_beta   90.00
_cell.angle_gamma   90.00
#
_symmetry.space_group_name_H-M   'P 1'
#
loop_
_entity.id
_entity.type
_entity.pdbx_description
1 polymer ?
#
loop_
_entity_poly.entity_id
_entity_poly.type
_entity_poly.pdbx_seq_one_letter_code
_entity_poly.pdbx_strand_id
1 'polypeptide(L)'
;MFTVDHGEMLGERGMWFKLKPYEPSIKVPLIVHLPGAPAARRVTENCSLVDLLPTLLDLATDGQPLELADTIDGHSLSPLLHGSDPAWTDEALIEFTGEGVHAPALILRQEHTKYVYCEGDPGMLFNLQNDPAELNNLCQDPAHSVMAQRFVADIQRRFEPDRIKSDVLASQRRRLLLHRTLTQGTHTPWDFEVRKDASKQYVRSVGSTSTTATKAKARFPFVPSVPPDTPRKAGKG
;
A
#
# COMPACT_ATOMS: atom_id res chain seq x y z
N MET A 1 -16.31 -12.11 -3.99
CA MET A 1 -15.38 -11.00 -4.29
C MET A 1 -13.96 -11.55 -4.24
N PHE A 2 -13.09 -11.17 -5.18
CA PHE A 2 -11.67 -11.52 -5.21
C PHE A 2 -10.84 -10.25 -5.40
N THR A 3 -9.88 -10.02 -4.53
CA THR A 3 -8.89 -8.94 -4.60
C THR A 3 -7.64 -9.35 -3.81
N VAL A 4 -6.63 -8.48 -3.79
CA VAL A 4 -5.42 -8.60 -2.98
C VAL A 4 -5.14 -7.27 -2.29
N ASP A 5 -4.30 -7.28 -1.27
CA ASP A 5 -3.98 -6.11 -0.44
C ASP A 5 -3.06 -5.10 -1.16
N HIS A 6 -2.16 -5.56 -2.01
CA HIS A 6 -1.24 -4.75 -2.80
C HIS A 6 -0.77 -5.50 -4.02
N GLY A 7 -0.18 -4.77 -4.97
CA GLY A 7 0.53 -5.34 -6.09
C GLY A 7 2.00 -5.65 -5.77
N GLU A 8 2.80 -5.90 -6.81
CA GLU A 8 4.21 -6.28 -6.69
C GLU A 8 5.00 -5.77 -7.89
N MET A 9 6.13 -5.10 -7.65
CA MET A 9 7.12 -4.81 -8.69
C MET A 9 7.95 -6.08 -8.94
N LEU A 10 8.06 -6.50 -10.19
CA LEU A 10 8.75 -7.74 -10.58
C LEU A 10 9.97 -7.47 -11.48
N GLY A 11 10.55 -6.30 -11.38
CA GLY A 11 11.70 -5.84 -12.15
C GLY A 11 11.42 -4.57 -12.95
N GLU A 12 10.18 -4.10 -12.99
CA GLU A 12 9.85 -2.85 -13.65
C GLU A 12 10.67 -1.71 -13.03
N ARG A 13 11.26 -0.87 -13.88
CA ARG A 13 12.15 0.22 -13.48
C ARG A 13 13.33 -0.24 -12.59
N GLY A 14 13.73 -1.52 -12.67
CA GLY A 14 14.75 -2.12 -11.82
C GLY A 14 14.32 -2.31 -10.35
N MET A 15 13.04 -2.14 -10.05
CA MET A 15 12.50 -2.25 -8.69
C MET A 15 11.84 -3.60 -8.46
N TRP A 16 11.86 -4.02 -7.20
CA TRP A 16 11.27 -5.27 -6.72
C TRP A 16 10.42 -5.00 -5.49
N PHE A 17 9.45 -5.87 -5.25
CA PHE A 17 8.55 -5.83 -4.11
C PHE A 17 7.57 -4.65 -4.14
N LYS A 18 6.73 -4.59 -3.13
CA LYS A 18 5.78 -3.51 -2.85
C LYS A 18 6.47 -2.23 -2.37
N LEU A 19 5.69 -1.28 -1.87
CA LEU A 19 6.16 -0.02 -1.29
C LEU A 19 6.71 0.97 -2.33
N LYS A 20 6.09 0.99 -3.51
CA LYS A 20 6.40 1.94 -4.58
C LYS A 20 5.12 2.63 -5.07
N PRO A 21 5.21 3.86 -5.55
CA PRO A 21 4.04 4.61 -6.00
C PRO A 21 3.58 4.25 -7.42
N TYR A 22 4.15 3.21 -8.01
CA TYR A 22 3.87 2.79 -9.39
C TYR A 22 2.73 1.78 -9.48
N GLU A 23 2.01 1.79 -10.61
CA GLU A 23 0.84 0.92 -10.85
C GLU A 23 1.07 -0.55 -10.49
N PRO A 24 2.20 -1.21 -10.87
CA PRO A 24 2.42 -2.60 -10.50
C PRO A 24 2.38 -2.86 -8.99
N SER A 25 2.73 -1.86 -8.16
CA SER A 25 2.73 -1.98 -6.70
C SER A 25 1.40 -1.59 -6.05
N ILE A 26 0.67 -0.62 -6.61
CA ILE A 26 -0.51 -0.04 -5.97
C ILE A 26 -1.84 -0.47 -6.60
N LYS A 27 -1.82 -0.89 -7.87
CA LYS A 27 -3.02 -1.36 -8.56
C LYS A 27 -3.24 -2.83 -8.29
N VAL A 28 -4.46 -3.18 -7.86
CA VAL A 28 -4.85 -4.55 -7.53
C VAL A 28 -6.05 -4.98 -8.39
N PRO A 29 -6.20 -6.29 -8.66
CA PRO A 29 -7.41 -6.78 -9.29
C PRO A 29 -8.60 -6.67 -8.34
N LEU A 30 -9.78 -6.37 -8.88
CA LEU A 30 -11.05 -6.51 -8.17
C LEU A 30 -12.04 -7.22 -9.07
N ILE A 31 -12.44 -8.43 -8.68
CA ILE A 31 -13.42 -9.24 -9.38
C ILE A 31 -14.60 -9.48 -8.43
N VAL A 32 -15.78 -9.08 -8.87
CA VAL A 32 -17.00 -9.23 -8.07
C VAL A 32 -17.98 -10.13 -8.84
N HIS A 33 -18.46 -11.15 -8.17
CA HIS A 33 -19.63 -11.92 -8.60
C HIS A 33 -20.76 -11.63 -7.62
N LEU A 34 -21.82 -11.01 -8.11
CA LEU A 34 -23.00 -10.67 -7.37
C LEU A 34 -24.23 -11.26 -8.06
N PRO A 35 -25.04 -12.07 -7.38
CA PRO A 35 -26.31 -12.57 -7.93
C PRO A 35 -27.21 -11.41 -8.37
N GLY A 36 -27.73 -11.50 -9.60
CA GLY A 36 -28.62 -10.46 -10.14
C GLY A 36 -27.91 -9.25 -10.79
N ALA A 37 -26.61 -9.08 -10.60
CA ALA A 37 -25.85 -8.07 -11.32
C ALA A 37 -25.54 -8.49 -12.76
N PRO A 38 -25.34 -7.54 -13.70
CA PRO A 38 -24.94 -7.84 -15.08
C PRO A 38 -23.64 -8.64 -15.12
N ALA A 39 -23.65 -9.76 -15.86
CA ALA A 39 -22.47 -10.61 -16.02
C ALA A 39 -21.50 -10.04 -17.08
N ALA A 40 -20.22 -10.45 -16.99
CA ALA A 40 -19.17 -10.15 -17.96
C ALA A 40 -18.95 -8.65 -18.22
N ARG A 41 -19.22 -7.81 -17.23
CA ARG A 41 -19.03 -6.37 -17.32
C ARG A 41 -17.64 -5.97 -16.81
N ARG A 42 -17.04 -4.99 -17.48
CA ARG A 42 -15.83 -4.32 -17.02
C ARG A 42 -16.19 -2.91 -16.57
N VAL A 43 -15.86 -2.57 -15.33
CA VAL A 43 -15.91 -1.22 -14.77
C VAL A 43 -14.54 -0.59 -14.96
N THR A 44 -14.48 0.61 -15.51
CA THR A 44 -13.23 1.32 -15.86
C THR A 44 -12.91 2.44 -14.91
N GLU A 45 -13.90 2.87 -14.14
CA GLU A 45 -13.80 3.90 -13.12
C GLU A 45 -12.83 3.48 -12.02
N ASN A 46 -12.04 4.42 -11.51
CA ASN A 46 -11.16 4.17 -10.39
C ASN A 46 -11.97 3.88 -9.13
N CYS A 47 -11.56 2.86 -8.42
CA CYS A 47 -12.05 2.54 -7.08
C CYS A 47 -10.87 2.18 -6.17
N SER A 48 -11.10 2.18 -4.89
CA SER A 48 -10.08 1.93 -3.87
C SER A 48 -10.48 0.77 -2.97
N LEU A 49 -9.50 0.15 -2.29
CA LEU A 49 -9.78 -0.89 -1.30
C LEU A 49 -10.61 -0.37 -0.11
N VAL A 50 -10.58 0.94 0.17
CA VAL A 50 -11.43 1.57 1.19
C VAL A 50 -12.92 1.47 0.85
N ASP A 51 -13.28 1.32 -0.43
CA ASP A 51 -14.65 1.18 -0.92
C ASP A 51 -15.25 -0.20 -0.63
N LEU A 52 -14.42 -1.18 -0.27
CA LEU A 52 -14.88 -2.55 -0.03
C LEU A 52 -15.77 -2.66 1.20
N LEU A 53 -15.39 -2.00 2.29
CA LEU A 53 -16.17 -2.03 3.53
C LEU A 53 -17.57 -1.44 3.34
N PRO A 54 -17.73 -0.21 2.85
CA PRO A 54 -19.07 0.34 2.60
C PRO A 54 -19.86 -0.48 1.57
N THR A 55 -19.21 -1.07 0.57
CA THR A 55 -19.86 -1.97 -0.40
C THR A 55 -20.43 -3.22 0.28
N LEU A 56 -19.64 -3.86 1.16
CA LEU A 56 -20.09 -5.06 1.86
C LEU A 56 -21.23 -4.75 2.83
N LEU A 57 -21.17 -3.62 3.51
CA LEU A 57 -22.25 -3.17 4.40
C LEU A 57 -23.54 -2.89 3.63
N ASP A 58 -23.43 -2.16 2.53
CA ASP A 58 -24.55 -1.83 1.64
C ASP A 58 -25.25 -3.09 1.11
N LEU A 59 -24.46 -4.06 0.61
CA LEU A 59 -24.97 -5.34 0.14
C LEU A 59 -25.57 -6.21 1.26
N ALA A 60 -25.05 -6.13 2.49
CA ALA A 60 -25.54 -6.91 3.61
C ALA A 60 -26.85 -6.34 4.21
N THR A 61 -27.10 -5.06 4.03
CA THR A 61 -28.27 -4.36 4.58
C THR A 61 -29.34 -4.03 3.53
N ASP A 62 -29.16 -4.49 2.29
CA ASP A 62 -30.01 -4.08 1.16
C ASP A 62 -30.13 -2.55 1.03
N GLY A 63 -28.99 -1.85 1.18
CA GLY A 63 -28.92 -0.40 1.10
C GLY A 63 -29.50 0.35 2.30
N GLN A 64 -29.87 -0.34 3.37
CA GLN A 64 -30.39 0.33 4.56
C GLN A 64 -29.26 0.99 5.34
N PRO A 65 -29.45 2.23 5.83
CA PRO A 65 -28.46 2.91 6.65
C PRO A 65 -28.10 2.10 7.89
N LEU A 66 -26.79 2.01 8.17
CA LEU A 66 -26.27 1.39 9.37
C LEU A 66 -25.58 2.44 10.24
N GLU A 67 -25.92 2.45 11.53
CA GLU A 67 -25.18 3.25 12.51
C GLU A 67 -23.83 2.59 12.79
N LEU A 68 -22.76 3.30 12.50
CA LEU A 68 -21.39 2.84 12.67
C LEU A 68 -20.74 3.58 13.83
N ALA A 69 -19.86 2.89 14.54
CA ALA A 69 -19.10 3.48 15.65
C ALA A 69 -18.08 4.54 15.18
N ASP A 70 -17.66 4.45 13.92
CA ASP A 70 -16.67 5.35 13.30
C ASP A 70 -17.08 5.73 11.88
N THR A 71 -16.47 6.79 11.35
CA THR A 71 -16.65 7.21 9.97
C THR A 71 -15.92 6.28 9.00
N ILE A 72 -16.49 6.09 7.82
CA ILE A 72 -15.90 5.31 6.72
C ILE A 72 -15.48 6.29 5.61
N ASP A 73 -14.25 6.14 5.12
CA ASP A 73 -13.69 7.03 4.10
C ASP A 73 -14.10 6.64 2.66
N GLY A 74 -14.47 5.39 2.44
CA GLY A 74 -14.86 4.87 1.11
C GLY A 74 -16.33 5.05 0.79
N HIS A 75 -16.70 4.71 -0.45
CA HIS A 75 -18.06 4.73 -0.98
C HIS A 75 -18.47 3.35 -1.47
N SER A 76 -19.79 3.04 -1.41
CA SER A 76 -20.27 1.76 -1.93
C SER A 76 -20.10 1.67 -3.44
N LEU A 77 -19.52 0.55 -3.90
CA LEU A 77 -19.41 0.19 -5.32
C LEU A 77 -20.73 -0.36 -5.89
N SER A 78 -21.76 -0.53 -5.07
CA SER A 78 -23.05 -1.13 -5.49
C SER A 78 -23.65 -0.46 -6.73
N PRO A 79 -23.68 0.87 -6.86
CA PRO A 79 -24.18 1.52 -8.08
C PRO A 79 -23.35 1.13 -9.32
N LEU A 80 -22.04 1.07 -9.20
CA LEU A 80 -21.15 0.65 -10.28
C LEU A 80 -21.35 -0.82 -10.63
N LEU A 81 -21.65 -1.69 -9.67
CA LEU A 81 -21.89 -3.11 -9.89
C LEU A 81 -23.20 -3.37 -10.65
N HIS A 82 -24.22 -2.54 -10.44
CA HIS A 82 -25.52 -2.66 -11.09
C HIS A 82 -25.67 -1.88 -12.40
N GLY A 83 -24.82 -0.91 -12.66
CA GLY A 83 -24.91 -0.09 -13.84
C GLY A 83 -23.79 0.91 -13.95
N SER A 84 -24.09 2.17 -13.90
CA SER A 84 -23.17 3.29 -13.83
C SER A 84 -23.63 4.22 -12.73
N ASP A 85 -22.69 4.95 -12.15
CA ASP A 85 -22.99 6.03 -11.23
C ASP A 85 -22.44 7.34 -11.80
N PRO A 86 -23.28 8.21 -12.34
CA PRO A 86 -22.82 9.49 -12.88
C PRO A 86 -22.29 10.45 -11.80
N ALA A 87 -22.57 10.18 -10.53
CA ALA A 87 -22.03 10.94 -9.40
C ALA A 87 -20.72 10.34 -8.86
N TRP A 88 -20.27 9.21 -9.42
CA TRP A 88 -19.02 8.57 -8.99
C TRP A 88 -17.82 9.49 -9.28
N THR A 89 -17.07 9.77 -8.24
CA THR A 89 -15.81 10.50 -8.38
C THR A 89 -14.74 9.51 -8.85
N ASP A 90 -14.41 9.55 -10.14
CA ASP A 90 -13.43 8.64 -10.75
C ASP A 90 -12.01 8.91 -10.24
N GLU A 91 -11.76 8.59 -8.96
CA GLU A 91 -10.49 8.82 -8.29
C GLU A 91 -10.13 7.74 -7.29
N ALA A 92 -8.84 7.66 -6.97
CA ALA A 92 -8.32 6.88 -5.87
C ALA A 92 -7.25 7.69 -5.12
N LEU A 93 -7.32 7.64 -3.80
CA LEU A 93 -6.37 8.25 -2.87
C LEU A 93 -5.56 7.16 -2.20
N ILE A 94 -4.23 7.32 -2.14
CA ILE A 94 -3.34 6.36 -1.50
C ILE A 94 -2.37 7.13 -0.61
N GLU A 95 -2.27 6.69 0.64
CA GLU A 95 -1.33 7.21 1.62
C GLU A 95 -0.27 6.16 1.92
N PHE A 96 0.98 6.54 1.90
CA PHE A 96 2.09 5.68 2.25
C PHE A 96 3.03 6.37 3.24
N THR A 97 3.05 5.83 4.47
CA THR A 97 3.85 6.35 5.60
C THR A 97 4.84 5.30 6.12
N GLY A 98 5.08 4.26 5.36
CA GLY A 98 5.85 3.09 5.75
C GLY A 98 7.36 3.21 5.52
N GLU A 99 8.01 2.07 5.42
CA GLU A 99 9.46 1.97 5.25
C GLU A 99 9.93 2.57 3.93
N GLY A 100 11.04 3.31 3.99
CA GLY A 100 11.74 3.83 2.80
C GLY A 100 11.32 5.23 2.36
N VAL A 101 10.35 5.86 3.02
CA VAL A 101 10.02 7.28 2.80
C VAL A 101 10.54 8.15 3.96
N HIS A 102 11.00 9.35 3.66
CA HIS A 102 11.42 10.32 4.68
C HIS A 102 10.28 11.26 5.13
N ALA A 103 9.22 11.31 4.33
CA ALA A 103 7.98 12.01 4.61
C ALA A 103 6.79 11.20 4.06
N PRO A 104 5.56 11.47 4.48
CA PRO A 104 4.38 10.83 3.89
C PRO A 104 4.35 11.00 2.37
N ALA A 105 4.23 9.88 1.66
CA ALA A 105 4.01 9.90 0.22
C ALA A 105 2.50 9.76 -0.03
N LEU A 106 1.94 10.71 -0.77
CA LEU A 106 0.53 10.84 -1.03
C LEU A 106 0.29 10.75 -2.53
N ILE A 107 -0.58 9.85 -2.93
CA ILE A 107 -0.84 9.57 -4.33
C ILE A 107 -2.30 9.87 -4.61
N LEU A 108 -2.55 10.71 -5.60
CA LEU A 108 -3.89 11.01 -6.08
C LEU A 108 -3.97 10.59 -7.55
N ARG A 109 -4.89 9.68 -7.82
CA ARG A 109 -5.27 9.30 -9.17
C ARG A 109 -6.65 9.85 -9.46
N GLN A 110 -6.81 10.57 -10.56
CA GLN A 110 -8.07 11.05 -11.09
C GLN A 110 -8.15 10.64 -12.57
N GLU A 111 -9.16 9.88 -12.92
CA GLU A 111 -9.33 9.31 -14.26
C GLU A 111 -8.03 8.58 -14.70
N HIS A 112 -7.37 9.11 -15.73
CA HIS A 112 -6.10 8.58 -16.26
C HIS A 112 -4.86 9.32 -15.76
N THR A 113 -5.03 10.34 -14.92
CA THR A 113 -3.91 11.14 -14.42
C THR A 113 -3.56 10.73 -13.00
N LYS A 114 -2.28 10.52 -12.75
CA LYS A 114 -1.77 10.20 -11.42
C LYS A 114 -0.70 11.19 -11.01
N TYR A 115 -0.82 11.69 -9.78
CA TYR A 115 0.18 12.54 -9.15
C TYR A 115 0.70 11.89 -7.87
N VAL A 116 2.02 11.93 -7.69
CA VAL A 116 2.68 11.47 -6.46
C VAL A 116 3.35 12.67 -5.80
N TYR A 117 2.98 12.91 -4.57
CA TYR A 117 3.52 13.94 -3.70
C TYR A 117 4.32 13.30 -2.57
N CYS A 118 5.51 13.83 -2.30
CA CYS A 118 6.26 13.59 -1.07
C CYS A 118 7.01 14.87 -0.74
N GLU A 119 6.89 15.36 0.48
CA GLU A 119 7.58 16.58 0.90
C GLU A 119 9.10 16.42 0.77
N GLY A 120 9.74 17.37 0.11
CA GLY A 120 11.20 17.36 -0.13
C GLY A 120 11.64 16.62 -1.38
N ASP A 121 10.75 15.84 -2.02
CA ASP A 121 11.03 15.17 -3.29
C ASP A 121 10.37 15.90 -4.47
N PRO A 122 10.95 15.81 -5.68
CA PRO A 122 10.26 16.26 -6.88
C PRO A 122 8.97 15.48 -7.09
N GLY A 123 7.87 16.19 -7.38
CA GLY A 123 6.60 15.57 -7.71
C GLY A 123 6.68 14.69 -8.96
N MET A 124 5.81 13.71 -9.05
CA MET A 124 5.69 12.88 -10.25
C MET A 124 4.26 12.96 -10.79
N LEU A 125 4.12 13.28 -12.05
CA LEU A 125 2.85 13.36 -12.77
C LEU A 125 2.87 12.43 -13.97
N PHE A 126 1.88 11.56 -14.09
CA PHE A 126 1.79 10.60 -15.19
C PHE A 126 0.41 10.63 -15.84
N ASN A 127 0.38 10.42 -17.15
CA ASN A 127 -0.83 10.12 -17.91
C ASN A 127 -0.87 8.63 -18.21
N LEU A 128 -1.63 7.87 -17.44
CA LEU A 128 -1.67 6.41 -17.53
C LEU A 128 -2.36 5.86 -18.78
N GLN A 129 -3.09 6.70 -19.51
CA GLN A 129 -3.67 6.30 -20.80
C GLN A 129 -2.60 6.23 -21.89
N ASN A 130 -1.67 7.20 -21.91
CA ASN A 130 -0.64 7.32 -22.94
C ASN A 130 0.68 6.68 -22.48
N ASP A 131 0.91 6.57 -21.18
CA ASP A 131 2.13 6.05 -20.56
C ASP A 131 1.75 5.11 -19.38
N PRO A 132 1.17 3.94 -19.67
CA PRO A 132 0.76 2.99 -18.63
C PRO A 132 1.96 2.40 -17.85
N ALA A 133 3.18 2.50 -18.39
CA ALA A 133 4.41 2.07 -17.73
C ALA A 133 5.06 3.17 -16.88
N GLU A 134 4.49 4.39 -16.86
CA GLU A 134 4.94 5.52 -16.05
C GLU A 134 6.39 5.94 -16.30
N LEU A 135 6.84 5.86 -17.54
CA LEU A 135 8.23 6.12 -17.91
C LEU A 135 8.54 7.63 -18.03
N ASN A 136 7.53 8.45 -18.28
CA ASN A 136 7.66 9.87 -18.56
C ASN A 136 7.02 10.72 -17.46
N ASN A 137 7.84 11.29 -16.57
CA ASN A 137 7.36 12.22 -15.56
C ASN A 137 7.05 13.59 -16.17
N LEU A 138 5.80 13.96 -16.24
CA LEU A 138 5.31 15.21 -16.83
C LEU A 138 5.49 16.44 -15.93
N CYS A 139 5.90 16.29 -14.67
CA CYS A 139 6.08 17.42 -13.75
C CYS A 139 7.14 18.43 -14.22
N GLN A 140 8.07 18.00 -15.05
CA GLN A 140 9.14 18.88 -15.56
C GLN A 140 8.74 19.59 -16.85
N ASP A 141 7.63 19.22 -17.46
CA ASP A 141 7.12 19.88 -18.67
C ASP A 141 6.29 21.12 -18.28
N PRO A 142 6.67 22.32 -18.71
CA PRO A 142 5.92 23.55 -18.44
C PRO A 142 4.47 23.49 -18.89
N ALA A 143 4.15 22.73 -19.92
CA ALA A 143 2.77 22.54 -20.40
C ALA A 143 1.86 21.87 -19.35
N HIS A 144 2.43 21.13 -18.42
CA HIS A 144 1.70 20.41 -17.35
C HIS A 144 1.77 21.10 -15.99
N SER A 145 2.43 22.26 -15.88
CA SER A 145 2.66 22.95 -14.60
C SER A 145 1.38 23.31 -13.85
N VAL A 146 0.37 23.82 -14.57
CA VAL A 146 -0.94 24.17 -13.98
C VAL A 146 -1.65 22.94 -13.43
N MET A 147 -1.58 21.82 -14.15
CA MET A 147 -2.16 20.55 -13.71
C MET A 147 -1.44 20.02 -12.46
N ALA A 148 -0.12 20.02 -12.44
CA ALA A 148 0.67 19.60 -11.29
C ALA A 148 0.34 20.45 -10.06
N GLN A 149 0.26 21.78 -10.19
CA GLN A 149 -0.11 22.69 -9.10
C GLN A 149 -1.53 22.41 -8.58
N ARG A 150 -2.49 22.10 -9.45
CA ARG A 150 -3.85 21.71 -9.05
C ARG A 150 -3.82 20.45 -8.19
N PHE A 151 -3.08 19.41 -8.60
CA PHE A 151 -2.94 18.19 -7.81
C PHE A 151 -2.28 18.44 -6.44
N VAL A 152 -1.23 19.25 -6.39
CA VAL A 152 -0.58 19.63 -5.12
C VAL A 152 -1.58 20.33 -4.20
N ALA A 153 -2.33 21.31 -4.70
CA ALA A 153 -3.32 22.04 -3.91
C ALA A 153 -4.45 21.11 -3.41
N ASP A 154 -4.88 20.16 -4.23
CA ASP A 154 -5.92 19.20 -3.86
C ASP A 154 -5.41 18.23 -2.79
N ILE A 155 -4.19 17.71 -2.92
CA ILE A 155 -3.54 16.87 -1.92
C ILE A 155 -3.37 17.62 -0.60
N GLN A 156 -2.86 18.85 -0.63
CA GLN A 156 -2.66 19.64 0.58
C GLN A 156 -3.97 19.91 1.32
N ARG A 157 -5.05 20.18 0.59
CA ARG A 157 -6.37 20.42 1.15
C ARG A 157 -6.99 19.16 1.77
N ARG A 158 -6.78 17.98 1.16
CA ARG A 158 -7.49 16.74 1.51
C ARG A 158 -6.74 15.91 2.54
N PHE A 159 -5.41 15.86 2.46
CA PHE A 159 -4.58 15.01 3.32
C PHE A 159 -3.94 15.75 4.48
N GLU A 160 -3.80 17.07 4.43
CA GLU A 160 -3.08 17.84 5.45
C GLU A 160 -1.68 17.22 5.75
N PRO A 161 -0.73 17.19 4.79
CA PRO A 161 0.52 16.43 4.90
C PRO A 161 1.32 16.71 6.16
N ASP A 162 1.34 17.98 6.63
CA ASP A 162 2.05 18.40 7.86
C ASP A 162 1.45 17.73 9.11
N ARG A 163 0.12 17.58 9.15
CA ARG A 163 -0.56 16.91 10.24
C ARG A 163 -0.23 15.42 10.22
N ILE A 164 -0.32 14.74 9.06
CA ILE A 164 0.05 13.33 8.92
C ILE A 164 1.50 13.12 9.37
N LYS A 165 2.43 13.96 8.92
CA LYS A 165 3.84 13.91 9.32
C LYS A 165 4.01 14.06 10.84
N SER A 166 3.33 15.00 11.44
CA SER A 166 3.35 15.21 12.89
C SER A 166 2.84 13.99 13.66
N ASP A 167 1.73 13.41 13.21
CA ASP A 167 1.10 12.23 13.83
C ASP A 167 1.99 10.99 13.69
N VAL A 168 2.61 10.78 12.52
CA VAL A 168 3.58 9.70 12.30
C VAL A 168 4.78 9.84 13.23
N LEU A 169 5.37 11.03 13.36
CA LEU A 169 6.50 11.27 14.25
C LEU A 169 6.14 11.07 15.72
N ALA A 170 4.95 11.53 16.14
CA ALA A 170 4.46 11.30 17.49
C ALA A 170 4.24 9.79 17.76
N SER A 171 3.67 9.06 16.81
CA SER A 171 3.52 7.61 16.87
C SER A 171 4.88 6.89 16.97
N GLN A 172 5.87 7.29 16.17
CA GLN A 172 7.22 6.71 16.22
C GLN A 172 7.88 6.92 17.60
N ARG A 173 7.74 8.11 18.18
CA ARG A 173 8.26 8.42 19.54
C ARG A 173 7.61 7.52 20.59
N ARG A 174 6.28 7.34 20.55
CA ARG A 174 5.55 6.44 21.46
C ARG A 174 6.02 4.98 21.31
N ARG A 175 6.13 4.48 20.08
CA ARG A 175 6.61 3.13 19.81
C ARG A 175 8.05 2.91 20.28
N LEU A 176 8.92 3.90 20.09
CA LEU A 176 10.29 3.84 20.57
C LEU A 176 10.36 3.78 22.09
N LEU A 177 9.54 4.55 22.80
CA LEU A 177 9.43 4.51 24.26
C LEU A 177 8.97 3.14 24.73
N LEU A 178 7.89 2.60 24.14
CA LEU A 178 7.39 1.28 24.48
C LEU A 178 8.43 0.19 24.21
N HIS A 179 9.10 0.24 23.05
CA HIS A 179 10.16 -0.72 22.73
C HIS A 179 11.28 -0.69 23.75
N ARG A 180 11.79 0.50 24.11
CA ARG A 180 12.85 0.66 25.11
C ARG A 180 12.44 0.14 26.49
N THR A 181 11.19 0.34 26.88
CA THR A 181 10.66 -0.11 28.17
C THR A 181 10.51 -1.64 28.19
N LEU A 182 9.90 -2.20 27.15
CA LEU A 182 9.66 -3.65 27.06
C LEU A 182 10.96 -4.45 26.93
N THR A 183 11.98 -3.92 26.28
CA THR A 183 13.29 -4.61 26.15
C THR A 183 14.12 -4.64 27.43
N GLN A 184 13.74 -3.89 28.47
CA GLN A 184 14.38 -3.97 29.79
C GLN A 184 13.86 -5.13 30.63
N GLY A 185 12.73 -5.72 30.28
CA GLY A 185 12.11 -6.85 30.97
C GLY A 185 12.28 -8.18 30.24
N THR A 186 11.62 -9.21 30.75
CA THR A 186 11.48 -10.48 30.04
C THR A 186 10.58 -10.28 28.84
N HIS A 187 11.14 -10.32 27.64
CA HIS A 187 10.41 -10.10 26.40
C HIS A 187 9.83 -11.40 25.87
N THR A 188 8.51 -11.44 25.71
CA THR A 188 7.87 -12.52 24.94
C THR A 188 8.06 -12.21 23.45
N PRO A 189 8.54 -13.17 22.63
CA PRO A 189 8.62 -12.97 21.19
C PRO A 189 7.26 -12.55 20.63
N TRP A 190 7.26 -11.60 19.71
CA TRP A 190 6.04 -11.12 19.04
C TRP A 190 5.28 -12.25 18.34
N ASP A 191 6.03 -13.14 17.70
CA ASP A 191 5.47 -14.29 17.02
C ASP A 191 5.53 -15.52 17.92
N PHE A 192 4.41 -15.85 18.56
CA PHE A 192 4.24 -17.16 19.15
C PHE A 192 3.96 -18.16 18.03
N GLU A 193 5.01 -18.66 17.40
CA GLU A 193 4.89 -19.81 16.53
C GLU A 193 4.99 -21.09 17.38
N VAL A 194 3.89 -21.84 17.42
CA VAL A 194 3.94 -23.23 17.90
C VAL A 194 4.96 -23.96 17.01
N ARG A 195 6.01 -24.55 17.62
CA ARG A 195 6.98 -25.34 16.87
C ARG A 195 6.25 -26.43 16.09
N LYS A 196 6.22 -26.28 14.79
CA LYS A 196 5.62 -27.25 13.89
C LYS A 196 6.71 -28.23 13.43
N ASP A 197 6.35 -29.50 13.38
CA ASP A 197 7.23 -30.52 12.83
C ASP A 197 7.46 -30.24 11.33
N ALA A 198 8.66 -29.82 10.98
CA ALA A 198 9.03 -29.42 9.62
C ALA A 198 8.88 -30.57 8.63
N SER A 199 8.94 -31.84 9.08
CA SER A 199 8.71 -33.02 8.24
C SER A 199 7.26 -33.13 7.72
N LYS A 200 6.33 -32.44 8.40
CA LYS A 200 4.90 -32.40 8.06
C LYS A 200 4.47 -31.11 7.35
N GLN A 201 5.41 -30.22 7.05
CA GLN A 201 5.12 -28.96 6.36
C GLN A 201 5.41 -29.09 4.86
N TYR A 202 4.38 -28.97 4.06
CA TYR A 202 4.48 -29.08 2.60
C TYR A 202 5.18 -27.88 1.94
N VAL A 203 5.21 -26.72 2.57
CA VAL A 203 5.78 -25.50 2.00
C VAL A 203 6.54 -24.67 3.05
N ARG A 204 7.79 -24.36 2.75
CA ARG A 204 8.73 -23.46 3.43
C ARG A 204 9.19 -23.90 4.84
N SER A 205 10.49 -24.03 4.98
CA SER A 205 11.14 -24.16 6.30
C SER A 205 10.88 -22.92 7.15
N VAL A 206 10.32 -23.14 8.32
CA VAL A 206 10.26 -22.15 9.39
C VAL A 206 11.71 -21.80 9.75
N GLY A 207 12.09 -20.54 9.64
CA GLY A 207 13.44 -20.08 10.03
C GLY A 207 14.21 -19.29 8.96
N SER A 208 13.74 -19.25 7.70
CA SER A 208 14.40 -18.46 6.65
C SER A 208 13.74 -17.11 6.37
N THR A 209 12.72 -16.74 7.12
CA THR A 209 11.94 -15.53 6.89
C THR A 209 12.51 -14.28 7.56
N SER A 210 13.68 -14.37 8.23
CA SER A 210 14.29 -13.13 8.66
C SER A 210 14.65 -12.31 7.41
N THR A 211 14.20 -11.09 7.38
CA THR A 211 14.54 -10.08 6.34
C THR A 211 16.04 -10.07 6.04
N THR A 212 16.86 -10.38 7.04
CA THR A 212 18.31 -10.50 6.94
C THR A 212 18.76 -11.70 6.08
N ALA A 213 18.14 -12.88 6.23
CA ALA A 213 18.49 -14.06 5.44
C ALA A 213 18.03 -13.88 3.97
N THR A 214 16.88 -13.29 3.76
CA THR A 214 16.38 -12.96 2.42
C THR A 214 17.24 -11.89 1.75
N LYS A 215 17.64 -10.85 2.46
CA LYS A 215 18.56 -9.81 1.96
C LYS A 215 19.94 -10.38 1.65
N ALA A 216 20.45 -11.34 2.44
CA ALA A 216 21.72 -12.00 2.18
C ALA A 216 21.69 -12.83 0.89
N LYS A 217 20.55 -13.51 0.60
CA LYS A 217 20.37 -14.27 -0.64
C LYS A 217 20.27 -13.39 -1.89
N ALA A 218 19.77 -12.17 -1.74
CA ALA A 218 19.63 -11.21 -2.83
C ALA A 218 20.92 -10.42 -3.14
N ARG A 219 21.98 -10.60 -2.37
CA ARG A 219 23.26 -9.90 -2.60
C ARG A 219 24.03 -10.54 -3.76
N PHE A 220 24.63 -9.69 -4.55
CA PHE A 220 25.59 -10.12 -5.58
C PHE A 220 27.00 -9.61 -5.18
N PRO A 221 28.03 -10.49 -5.09
CA PRO A 221 27.94 -11.94 -5.23
C PRO A 221 27.16 -12.60 -4.09
N PHE A 222 26.60 -13.80 -4.35
CA PHE A 222 25.83 -14.57 -3.36
C PHE A 222 26.63 -14.79 -2.07
N VAL A 223 26.05 -14.42 -0.95
CA VAL A 223 26.61 -14.67 0.38
C VAL A 223 25.78 -15.76 1.04
N PRO A 224 26.35 -16.94 1.34
CA PRO A 224 25.64 -18.01 2.05
C PRO A 224 25.11 -17.52 3.40
N SER A 225 23.91 -17.95 3.76
CA SER A 225 23.39 -17.73 5.11
C SER A 225 24.21 -18.52 6.13
N VAL A 226 24.66 -17.86 7.19
CA VAL A 226 25.28 -18.55 8.33
C VAL A 226 24.19 -19.38 9.03
N PRO A 227 24.45 -20.69 9.31
CA PRO A 227 23.49 -21.49 10.07
C PRO A 227 23.20 -20.86 11.43
N PRO A 228 21.96 -20.96 11.95
CA PRO A 228 21.56 -20.31 13.21
C PRO A 228 22.36 -20.76 14.46
N ASP A 229 22.99 -21.92 14.42
CA ASP A 229 23.72 -22.50 15.56
C ASP A 229 25.23 -22.20 15.58
N THR A 230 25.72 -21.35 14.69
CA THR A 230 27.12 -20.95 14.73
C THR A 230 27.32 -19.90 15.83
N PRO A 231 28.04 -20.23 16.96
CA PRO A 231 28.28 -19.25 18.02
C PRO A 231 29.01 -18.05 17.42
N ARG A 232 28.46 -16.86 17.63
CA ARG A 232 29.14 -15.61 17.28
C ARG A 232 30.45 -15.58 18.06
N LYS A 233 31.57 -15.67 17.37
CA LYS A 233 32.86 -15.37 17.98
C LYS A 233 32.78 -13.97 18.55
N ALA A 234 32.85 -13.85 19.87
CA ALA A 234 32.96 -12.58 20.54
C ALA A 234 34.14 -11.83 19.91
N GLY A 235 33.87 -10.69 19.31
CA GLY A 235 34.90 -9.83 18.78
C GLY A 235 35.85 -9.46 19.94
N LYS A 236 37.08 -9.81 19.80
CA LYS A 236 38.13 -9.33 20.71
C LYS A 236 38.30 -7.83 20.45
N GLY A 237 38.11 -7.10 21.54
CA GLY A 237 38.62 -5.76 21.88
C GLY A 237 38.50 -4.62 20.90
#